data_7cbc97747635b54a62f516ae3375e944
#
_entry.id   7cbc97747635b54a62f516ae3375e944
#
_cell.length_a   1.000
_cell.length_b   1.000
_cell.length_c   1.000
_cell.angle_alpha   90.00
_cell.angle_beta   90.00
_cell.angle_gamma   90.00
#
_symmetry.space_group_name_H-M   'P 1'
#
loop_
_entity.id
_entity.type
_entity.pdbx_description
1 polymer ?
#
loop_
_entity_poly.entity_id
_entity_poly.type
_entity_poly.pdbx_seq_one_letter_code
_entity_poly.pdbx_strand_id
1 'polypeptide(L)'
;MKKLETTSTVLLKHHLKALKLPTMTAECEKVAARCARENVDHLGFLLQLCELELLDRERRAAARRLKAARFPTPKGLDGFDFTAAPSVNKPLILELMRCEYIDRRENVILVGGSGSGKTHLATALATEACARGKRVRFFRVTELATLLLEAREERQLARLRSQLAKLDLLVLDELGYVPASQVGAELLFDVISTAYERSSVIVTTNLPFEEWTEVLGSERLTGATLDRLTHQRHTRS
;
A
#
# COMPACT_ATOMS: atom_id res chain seq x y z
N MET A 1 -11.21 16.73 -41.72
CA MET A 1 -11.43 18.19 -41.56
C MET A 1 -10.90 18.58 -40.18
N LYS A 2 -9.80 19.35 -40.10
CA LYS A 2 -9.32 19.95 -38.84
C LYS A 2 -10.37 21.01 -38.42
N LYS A 3 -11.08 20.77 -37.32
CA LYS A 3 -11.97 21.76 -36.72
C LYS A 3 -11.09 22.94 -36.28
N LEU A 4 -11.28 24.13 -36.85
CA LEU A 4 -10.65 25.33 -36.36
C LEU A 4 -11.06 25.51 -34.89
N GLU A 5 -10.10 25.43 -33.97
CA GLU A 5 -10.34 25.73 -32.56
C GLU A 5 -10.73 27.21 -32.48
N THR A 6 -11.86 27.51 -31.88
CA THR A 6 -12.28 28.89 -31.63
C THR A 6 -11.35 29.49 -30.59
N THR A 7 -11.12 30.82 -30.66
CA THR A 7 -10.29 31.54 -29.66
C THR A 7 -10.70 31.23 -28.23
N SER A 8 -12.01 31.09 -27.99
CA SER A 8 -12.56 30.73 -26.67
C SER A 8 -12.14 29.33 -26.21
N THR A 9 -12.07 28.34 -27.12
CA THR A 9 -11.65 26.97 -26.77
C THR A 9 -10.18 26.93 -26.40
N VAL A 10 -9.32 27.67 -27.12
CA VAL A 10 -7.89 27.76 -26.82
C VAL A 10 -7.68 28.38 -25.46
N LEU A 11 -8.36 29.48 -25.17
CA LEU A 11 -8.29 30.17 -23.88
C LEU A 11 -8.80 29.30 -22.74
N LEU A 12 -9.93 28.60 -22.93
CA LEU A 12 -10.47 27.64 -21.94
C LEU A 12 -9.42 26.55 -21.59
N LYS A 13 -8.82 25.91 -22.59
CA LYS A 13 -7.78 24.89 -22.40
C LYS A 13 -6.57 25.47 -21.66
N HIS A 14 -6.18 26.70 -21.96
CA HIS A 14 -5.10 27.37 -21.25
C HIS A 14 -5.43 27.52 -19.75
N HIS A 15 -6.62 28.02 -19.41
CA HIS A 15 -7.05 28.17 -18.01
C HIS A 15 -7.20 26.83 -17.30
N LEU A 16 -7.77 25.79 -17.93
CA LEU A 16 -7.88 24.45 -17.36
C LEU A 16 -6.50 23.84 -17.05
N LYS A 17 -5.49 24.07 -17.89
CA LYS A 17 -4.10 23.69 -17.62
C LYS A 17 -3.52 24.45 -16.42
N ALA A 18 -3.73 25.75 -16.34
CA ALA A 18 -3.28 26.57 -15.22
C ALA A 18 -3.92 26.12 -13.89
N LEU A 19 -5.19 25.70 -13.92
CA LEU A 19 -5.93 25.12 -12.79
C LEU A 19 -5.57 23.67 -12.49
N LYS A 20 -4.67 23.05 -13.28
CA LYS A 20 -4.26 21.64 -13.15
C LYS A 20 -5.42 20.64 -13.25
N LEU A 21 -6.30 20.86 -14.25
CA LEU A 21 -7.45 20.03 -14.58
C LEU A 21 -7.25 19.32 -15.93
N PRO A 22 -6.33 18.34 -16.01
CA PRO A 22 -5.92 17.72 -17.27
C PRO A 22 -7.02 16.92 -17.95
N THR A 23 -7.89 16.25 -17.19
CA THR A 23 -8.99 15.47 -17.73
C THR A 23 -10.06 16.37 -18.33
N MET A 24 -10.44 17.45 -17.63
CA MET A 24 -11.32 18.48 -18.21
C MET A 24 -10.71 19.08 -19.47
N THR A 25 -9.39 19.35 -19.49
CA THR A 25 -8.71 19.88 -20.68
C THR A 25 -8.82 18.96 -21.88
N ALA A 26 -8.76 17.63 -21.67
CA ALA A 26 -8.81 16.62 -22.71
C ALA A 26 -10.24 16.34 -23.18
N GLU A 27 -11.22 16.34 -22.27
CA GLU A 27 -12.57 15.82 -22.52
C GLU A 27 -13.64 16.89 -22.73
N CYS A 28 -13.37 18.18 -22.42
CA CYS A 28 -14.37 19.25 -22.46
C CYS A 28 -15.14 19.34 -23.78
N GLU A 29 -14.47 19.22 -24.94
CA GLU A 29 -15.13 19.30 -26.24
C GLU A 29 -16.01 18.09 -26.53
N LYS A 30 -15.57 16.88 -26.13
CA LYS A 30 -16.33 15.64 -26.34
C LYS A 30 -17.59 15.63 -25.47
N VAL A 31 -17.45 16.03 -24.19
CA VAL A 31 -18.57 16.11 -23.26
C VAL A 31 -19.56 17.18 -23.71
N ALA A 32 -19.09 18.36 -24.15
CA ALA A 32 -19.93 19.42 -24.68
C ALA A 32 -20.75 18.95 -25.89
N ALA A 33 -20.10 18.25 -26.84
CA ALA A 33 -20.80 17.74 -28.02
C ALA A 33 -21.84 16.64 -27.67
N ARG A 34 -21.58 15.84 -26.64
CA ARG A 34 -22.53 14.85 -26.11
C ARG A 34 -23.71 15.54 -25.43
N CYS A 35 -23.45 16.44 -24.50
CA CYS A 35 -24.50 17.16 -23.76
C CYS A 35 -25.43 17.96 -24.69
N ALA A 36 -24.88 18.57 -25.74
CA ALA A 36 -25.68 19.28 -26.74
C ALA A 36 -26.66 18.34 -27.50
N ARG A 37 -26.27 17.09 -27.76
CA ARG A 37 -27.13 16.10 -28.40
C ARG A 37 -28.22 15.55 -27.46
N GLU A 38 -27.88 15.44 -26.18
CA GLU A 38 -28.73 14.86 -25.14
C GLU A 38 -29.60 15.93 -24.45
N ASN A 39 -29.51 17.20 -24.86
CA ASN A 39 -30.21 18.34 -24.25
C ASN A 39 -29.90 18.48 -22.75
N VAL A 40 -28.67 18.18 -22.34
CA VAL A 40 -28.18 18.38 -20.95
C VAL A 40 -27.91 19.86 -20.75
N ASP A 41 -28.35 20.41 -19.64
CA ASP A 41 -28.14 21.82 -19.29
C ASP A 41 -26.67 22.14 -18.94
N HIS A 42 -26.34 23.40 -18.78
CA HIS A 42 -24.97 23.84 -18.53
C HIS A 42 -24.41 23.34 -17.19
N LEU A 43 -25.24 23.21 -16.15
CA LEU A 43 -24.84 22.68 -14.86
C LEU A 43 -24.55 21.18 -14.94
N GLY A 44 -25.40 20.44 -15.64
CA GLY A 44 -25.18 19.01 -15.89
C GLY A 44 -23.91 18.74 -16.72
N PHE A 45 -23.61 19.58 -17.71
CA PHE A 45 -22.34 19.53 -18.44
C PHE A 45 -21.13 19.74 -17.51
N LEU A 46 -21.18 20.77 -16.66
CA LEU A 46 -20.09 21.05 -15.72
C LEU A 46 -19.93 19.93 -14.70
N LEU A 47 -21.05 19.40 -14.18
CA LEU A 47 -21.03 18.27 -13.24
C LEU A 47 -20.33 17.05 -13.84
N GLN A 48 -20.69 16.65 -15.07
CA GLN A 48 -20.05 15.52 -15.74
C GLN A 48 -18.54 15.72 -15.91
N LEU A 49 -18.09 16.94 -16.23
CA LEU A 49 -16.65 17.23 -16.33
C LEU A 49 -15.96 17.14 -14.97
N CYS A 50 -16.58 17.63 -13.91
CA CYS A 50 -16.04 17.55 -12.55
C CYS A 50 -15.90 16.08 -12.10
N GLU A 51 -16.93 15.27 -12.34
CA GLU A 51 -16.90 13.84 -11.99
C GLU A 51 -15.79 13.09 -12.74
N LEU A 52 -15.62 13.34 -14.05
CA LEU A 52 -14.53 12.76 -14.83
C LEU A 52 -13.14 13.16 -14.29
N GLU A 53 -12.94 14.43 -13.96
CA GLU A 53 -11.66 14.91 -13.40
C GLU A 53 -11.38 14.27 -12.03
N LEU A 54 -12.38 14.17 -11.15
CA LEU A 54 -12.26 13.53 -9.84
C LEU A 54 -11.91 12.05 -9.97
N LEU A 55 -12.65 11.31 -10.80
CA LEU A 55 -12.43 9.88 -11.04
C LEU A 55 -11.00 9.61 -11.56
N ASP A 56 -10.56 10.40 -12.54
CA ASP A 56 -9.24 10.20 -13.13
C ASP A 56 -8.11 10.67 -12.18
N ARG A 57 -8.38 11.67 -11.34
CA ARG A 57 -7.45 12.10 -10.28
C ARG A 57 -7.25 11.00 -9.24
N GLU A 58 -8.33 10.35 -8.81
CA GLU A 58 -8.25 9.20 -7.90
C GLU A 58 -7.53 8.02 -8.53
N ARG A 59 -7.82 7.68 -9.80
CA ARG A 59 -7.13 6.64 -10.55
C ARG A 59 -5.62 6.90 -10.61
N ARG A 60 -5.22 8.11 -10.97
CA ARG A 60 -3.79 8.52 -11.02
C ARG A 60 -3.14 8.48 -9.63
N ALA A 61 -3.86 8.88 -8.59
CA ALA A 61 -3.37 8.81 -7.23
C ALA A 61 -3.17 7.36 -6.77
N ALA A 62 -4.13 6.46 -7.04
CA ALA A 62 -4.01 5.03 -6.75
C ALA A 62 -2.83 4.40 -7.50
N ALA A 63 -2.66 4.70 -8.80
CA ALA A 63 -1.54 4.20 -9.58
C ALA A 63 -0.17 4.66 -9.02
N ARG A 64 -0.07 5.91 -8.55
CA ARG A 64 1.15 6.41 -7.88
C ARG A 64 1.41 5.68 -6.57
N ARG A 65 0.38 5.41 -5.75
CA ARG A 65 0.53 4.66 -4.49
C ARG A 65 0.98 3.23 -4.75
N LEU A 66 0.37 2.54 -5.72
CA LEU A 66 0.78 1.19 -6.13
C LEU A 66 2.24 1.14 -6.58
N LYS A 67 2.66 2.08 -7.40
CA LYS A 67 4.07 2.18 -7.83
C LYS A 67 5.01 2.46 -6.65
N ALA A 68 4.61 3.33 -5.73
CA ALA A 68 5.39 3.67 -4.54
C ALA A 68 5.50 2.51 -3.55
N ALA A 69 4.52 1.62 -3.49
CA ALA A 69 4.51 0.45 -2.61
C ALA A 69 5.61 -0.57 -2.94
N ARG A 70 6.07 -0.64 -4.19
CA ARG A 70 7.13 -1.54 -4.68
C ARG A 70 6.82 -3.02 -4.43
N PHE A 71 5.63 -3.45 -4.82
CA PHE A 71 5.31 -4.88 -4.78
C PHE A 71 6.22 -5.68 -5.73
N PRO A 72 6.65 -6.90 -5.34
CA PRO A 72 7.44 -7.77 -6.23
C PRO A 72 6.64 -8.16 -7.48
N THR A 73 5.37 -8.46 -7.30
CA THR A 73 4.39 -8.71 -8.37
C THR A 73 3.03 -8.25 -7.86
N PRO A 74 2.34 -7.35 -8.54
CA PRO A 74 0.98 -6.98 -8.16
C PRO A 74 0.07 -8.21 -8.20
N LYS A 75 -0.63 -8.48 -7.10
CA LYS A 75 -1.58 -9.59 -6.97
C LYS A 75 -2.84 -9.07 -6.29
N GLY A 76 -3.98 -9.40 -6.87
CA GLY A 76 -5.28 -9.19 -6.26
C GLY A 76 -5.78 -10.44 -5.56
N LEU A 77 -6.85 -10.30 -4.76
CA LEU A 77 -7.47 -11.43 -4.08
C LEU A 77 -8.24 -12.34 -5.04
N ASP A 78 -8.70 -11.83 -6.16
CA ASP A 78 -9.34 -12.54 -7.27
C ASP A 78 -8.46 -13.65 -7.87
N GLY A 79 -7.14 -13.49 -7.80
CA GLY A 79 -6.17 -14.51 -8.21
C GLY A 79 -5.80 -15.52 -7.10
N PHE A 80 -6.42 -15.46 -5.91
CA PHE A 80 -6.09 -16.38 -4.81
C PHE A 80 -7.06 -17.58 -4.78
N ASP A 81 -6.51 -18.79 -4.88
CA ASP A 81 -7.28 -20.02 -4.79
C ASP A 81 -7.45 -20.48 -3.32
N PHE A 82 -8.59 -20.18 -2.74
CA PHE A 82 -8.94 -20.62 -1.39
C PHE A 82 -9.15 -22.14 -1.29
N THR A 83 -9.43 -22.83 -2.39
CA THR A 83 -9.61 -24.30 -2.36
C THR A 83 -8.27 -25.01 -2.21
N ALA A 84 -7.20 -24.43 -2.75
CA ALA A 84 -5.83 -24.92 -2.58
C ALA A 84 -5.24 -24.55 -1.20
N ALA A 85 -5.87 -23.66 -0.44
CA ALA A 85 -5.41 -23.20 0.88
C ALA A 85 -6.54 -23.32 1.93
N PRO A 86 -7.01 -24.51 2.29
CA PRO A 86 -8.18 -24.71 3.15
C PRO A 86 -7.95 -24.25 4.60
N SER A 87 -6.71 -24.10 5.05
CA SER A 87 -6.37 -23.54 6.36
C SER A 87 -6.58 -22.02 6.46
N VAL A 88 -6.72 -21.33 5.33
CA VAL A 88 -6.92 -19.86 5.32
C VAL A 88 -8.36 -19.53 5.68
N ASN A 89 -8.54 -18.72 6.71
CA ASN A 89 -9.85 -18.21 7.11
C ASN A 89 -10.35 -17.15 6.12
N LYS A 90 -11.07 -17.59 5.08
CA LYS A 90 -11.60 -16.70 4.02
C LYS A 90 -12.46 -15.56 4.57
N PRO A 91 -13.41 -15.76 5.51
CA PRO A 91 -14.16 -14.66 6.11
C PRO A 91 -13.26 -13.57 6.72
N LEU A 92 -12.21 -13.96 7.46
CA LEU A 92 -11.27 -13.01 8.04
C LEU A 92 -10.49 -12.24 6.96
N ILE A 93 -10.05 -12.91 5.90
CA ILE A 93 -9.37 -12.23 4.78
C ILE A 93 -10.30 -11.20 4.13
N LEU A 94 -11.58 -11.54 3.92
CA LEU A 94 -12.56 -10.62 3.36
C LEU A 94 -12.86 -9.43 4.30
N GLU A 95 -12.81 -9.64 5.61
CA GLU A 95 -12.90 -8.57 6.59
C GLU A 95 -11.67 -7.64 6.50
N LEU A 96 -10.47 -8.21 6.45
CA LEU A 96 -9.22 -7.46 6.31
C LEU A 96 -9.16 -6.65 5.01
N MET A 97 -9.81 -7.10 3.93
CA MET A 97 -9.94 -6.35 2.66
C MET A 97 -10.72 -5.04 2.82
N ARG A 98 -11.46 -4.83 3.92
CA ARG A 98 -12.08 -3.54 4.23
C ARG A 98 -11.06 -2.49 4.66
N CYS A 99 -9.84 -2.91 5.02
CA CYS A 99 -8.73 -2.08 5.47
C CYS A 99 -9.00 -1.29 6.78
N GLU A 100 -10.05 -1.62 7.52
CA GLU A 100 -10.39 -0.97 8.79
C GLU A 100 -9.32 -1.21 9.87
N TYR A 101 -8.62 -2.37 9.81
CA TYR A 101 -7.50 -2.67 10.69
C TYR A 101 -6.37 -1.62 10.60
N ILE A 102 -6.20 -0.98 9.43
CA ILE A 102 -5.20 0.07 9.24
C ILE A 102 -5.60 1.34 10.01
N ASP A 103 -6.88 1.69 10.00
CA ASP A 103 -7.38 2.85 10.73
C ASP A 103 -7.33 2.63 12.26
N ARG A 104 -7.49 1.37 12.69
CA ARG A 104 -7.33 0.94 14.09
C ARG A 104 -5.87 0.66 14.48
N ARG A 105 -4.94 0.74 13.52
CA ARG A 105 -3.50 0.44 13.69
C ARG A 105 -3.23 -0.97 14.20
N GLU A 106 -4.06 -1.91 13.80
CA GLU A 106 -3.92 -3.33 14.12
C GLU A 106 -2.95 -3.99 13.14
N ASN A 107 -2.18 -4.97 13.62
CA ASN A 107 -1.22 -5.70 12.82
C ASN A 107 -1.81 -7.03 12.33
N VAL A 108 -1.28 -7.52 11.23
CA VAL A 108 -1.65 -8.81 10.64
C VAL A 108 -0.40 -9.69 10.54
N ILE A 109 -0.45 -10.89 11.12
CA ILE A 109 0.64 -11.85 11.03
C ILE A 109 0.14 -13.08 10.28
N LEU A 110 0.77 -13.40 9.16
CA LEU A 110 0.48 -14.54 8.30
C LEU A 110 1.56 -15.60 8.53
N VAL A 111 1.24 -16.64 9.29
CA VAL A 111 2.13 -17.75 9.60
C VAL A 111 1.74 -18.96 8.77
N GLY A 112 2.72 -19.73 8.26
CA GLY A 112 2.45 -20.97 7.55
C GLY A 112 3.63 -21.43 6.70
N GLY A 113 3.60 -22.67 6.23
CA GLY A 113 4.67 -23.28 5.42
C GLY A 113 4.97 -22.53 4.11
N SER A 114 6.09 -22.88 3.49
CA SER A 114 6.44 -22.34 2.17
C SER A 114 5.35 -22.70 1.14
N GLY A 115 5.06 -21.79 0.20
CA GLY A 115 4.05 -22.00 -0.84
C GLY A 115 2.59 -21.86 -0.38
N SER A 116 2.28 -21.60 0.90
CA SER A 116 0.90 -21.47 1.42
C SER A 116 0.17 -20.18 0.98
N GLY A 117 0.77 -19.32 0.18
CA GLY A 117 0.14 -18.13 -0.37
C GLY A 117 0.21 -16.87 0.51
N LYS A 118 1.00 -16.87 1.59
CA LYS A 118 1.15 -15.71 2.52
C LYS A 118 1.53 -14.42 1.81
N THR A 119 2.57 -14.44 0.99
CA THR A 119 3.02 -13.28 0.20
C THR A 119 1.93 -12.81 -0.77
N HIS A 120 1.14 -13.73 -1.34
CA HIS A 120 0.00 -13.38 -2.18
C HIS A 120 -1.05 -12.63 -1.37
N LEU A 121 -1.48 -13.16 -0.23
CA LEU A 121 -2.46 -12.52 0.65
C LEU A 121 -1.96 -11.16 1.16
N ALA A 122 -0.72 -11.08 1.63
CA ALA A 122 -0.11 -9.83 2.07
C ALA A 122 -0.11 -8.77 0.95
N THR A 123 0.24 -9.19 -0.29
CA THR A 123 0.24 -8.30 -1.46
C THR A 123 -1.18 -7.88 -1.84
N ALA A 124 -2.16 -8.79 -1.79
CA ALA A 124 -3.56 -8.49 -2.09
C ALA A 124 -4.16 -7.48 -1.10
N LEU A 125 -3.96 -7.69 0.21
CA LEU A 125 -4.37 -6.76 1.27
C LEU A 125 -3.73 -5.38 1.09
N ALA A 126 -2.44 -5.35 0.80
CA ALA A 126 -1.68 -4.13 0.61
C ALA A 126 -2.07 -3.38 -0.69
N THR A 127 -2.43 -4.12 -1.76
CA THR A 127 -2.95 -3.56 -3.02
C THR A 127 -4.29 -2.87 -2.78
N GLU A 128 -5.21 -3.51 -2.05
CA GLU A 128 -6.49 -2.92 -1.67
C GLU A 128 -6.30 -1.67 -0.80
N ALA A 129 -5.37 -1.71 0.14
CA ALA A 129 -5.02 -0.54 0.96
C ALA A 129 -4.55 0.65 0.08
N CYS A 130 -3.75 0.41 -0.96
CA CYS A 130 -3.37 1.44 -1.92
C CYS A 130 -4.58 2.01 -2.68
N ALA A 131 -5.52 1.15 -3.10
CA ALA A 131 -6.75 1.58 -3.76
C ALA A 131 -7.59 2.48 -2.86
N ARG A 132 -7.67 2.16 -1.56
CA ARG A 132 -8.37 2.96 -0.52
C ARG A 132 -7.59 4.18 -0.02
N GLY A 133 -6.53 4.58 -0.70
CA GLY A 133 -5.83 5.83 -0.40
C GLY A 133 -4.69 5.70 0.61
N LYS A 134 -4.41 4.51 1.17
CA LYS A 134 -3.36 4.31 2.16
C LYS A 134 -1.96 4.35 1.53
N ARG A 135 -1.00 4.87 2.27
CA ARG A 135 0.43 4.88 1.89
C ARG A 135 1.05 3.59 2.35
N VAL A 136 1.41 2.74 1.42
CA VAL A 136 1.91 1.38 1.66
C VAL A 136 3.35 1.27 1.19
N ARG A 137 4.14 0.46 1.90
CA ARG A 137 5.46 0.02 1.47
C ARG A 137 5.62 -1.47 1.73
N PHE A 138 6.09 -2.18 0.72
CA PHE A 138 6.43 -3.59 0.79
C PHE A 138 7.94 -3.74 0.83
N PHE A 139 8.44 -4.59 1.73
CA PHE A 139 9.83 -5.02 1.79
C PHE A 139 9.89 -6.53 2.05
N ARG A 140 10.83 -7.20 1.40
CA ARG A 140 11.39 -8.40 2.00
C ARG A 140 12.24 -8.00 3.19
N VAL A 141 12.17 -8.75 4.27
CA VAL A 141 12.92 -8.41 5.51
C VAL A 141 14.42 -8.30 5.24
N THR A 142 14.98 -9.17 4.39
CA THR A 142 16.38 -9.13 3.98
C THR A 142 16.75 -7.85 3.24
N GLU A 143 15.90 -7.38 2.32
CA GLU A 143 16.10 -6.13 1.58
C GLU A 143 16.03 -4.92 2.52
N LEU A 144 15.09 -4.92 3.47
CA LEU A 144 14.97 -3.85 4.45
C LEU A 144 16.20 -3.81 5.38
N ALA A 145 16.66 -4.97 5.85
CA ALA A 145 17.85 -5.05 6.71
C ALA A 145 19.08 -4.48 5.98
N THR A 146 19.31 -4.85 4.73
CA THR A 146 20.39 -4.30 3.90
C THR A 146 20.28 -2.78 3.76
N LEU A 147 19.09 -2.29 3.40
CA LEU A 147 18.82 -0.87 3.22
C LEU A 147 19.07 -0.07 4.53
N LEU A 148 18.72 -0.64 5.69
CA LEU A 148 18.92 -0.02 6.99
C LEU A 148 20.42 0.05 7.35
N LEU A 149 21.18 -1.00 7.06
CA LEU A 149 22.64 -1.04 7.28
C LEU A 149 23.35 0.00 6.39
N GLU A 150 23.03 0.03 5.09
CA GLU A 150 23.57 1.03 4.14
C GLU A 150 23.22 2.46 4.59
N ALA A 151 21.95 2.71 4.96
CA ALA A 151 21.52 4.02 5.44
C ALA A 151 22.21 4.44 6.74
N ARG A 152 22.62 3.49 7.61
CA ARG A 152 23.41 3.75 8.81
C ARG A 152 24.83 4.17 8.46
N GLU A 153 25.49 3.46 7.56
CA GLU A 153 26.84 3.76 7.08
C GLU A 153 26.90 5.14 6.39
N GLU A 154 25.92 5.43 5.55
CA GLU A 154 25.79 6.71 4.84
C GLU A 154 25.26 7.88 5.71
N ARG A 155 24.97 7.65 6.99
CA ARG A 155 24.36 8.64 7.90
C ARG A 155 22.99 9.15 7.45
N GLN A 156 22.25 8.33 6.70
CA GLN A 156 20.90 8.64 6.19
C GLN A 156 19.76 7.95 6.95
N LEU A 157 20.08 7.23 8.04
CA LEU A 157 19.10 6.44 8.80
C LEU A 157 17.92 7.29 9.29
N ALA A 158 18.18 8.52 9.77
CA ALA A 158 17.11 9.42 10.22
C ALA A 158 16.14 9.79 9.09
N ARG A 159 16.63 9.97 7.87
CA ARG A 159 15.81 10.25 6.68
C ARG A 159 14.95 9.04 6.32
N LEU A 160 15.52 7.84 6.32
CA LEU A 160 14.80 6.60 6.05
C LEU A 160 13.70 6.37 7.09
N ARG A 161 14.01 6.51 8.39
CA ARG A 161 13.00 6.42 9.47
C ARG A 161 11.86 7.42 9.28
N SER A 162 12.18 8.65 8.93
CA SER A 162 11.18 9.69 8.65
C SER A 162 10.29 9.36 7.44
N GLN A 163 10.80 8.63 6.45
CA GLN A 163 10.01 8.14 5.32
C GLN A 163 9.10 6.98 5.74
N LEU A 164 9.62 6.02 6.51
CA LEU A 164 8.84 4.88 7.01
C LEU A 164 7.74 5.33 7.97
N ALA A 165 8.00 6.30 8.83
CA ALA A 165 7.02 6.87 9.76
C ALA A 165 5.81 7.56 9.09
N LYS A 166 5.88 7.85 7.78
CA LYS A 166 4.76 8.42 7.00
C LYS A 166 3.85 7.37 6.38
N LEU A 167 4.18 6.10 6.51
CA LEU A 167 3.38 5.00 5.98
C LEU A 167 2.15 4.77 6.85
N ASP A 168 1.06 4.36 6.21
CA ASP A 168 -0.14 3.89 6.89
C ASP A 168 -0.09 2.36 7.08
N LEU A 169 0.63 1.65 6.16
CA LEU A 169 0.83 0.21 6.21
C LEU A 169 2.25 -0.16 5.76
N LEU A 170 2.94 -0.96 6.57
CA LEU A 170 4.22 -1.57 6.26
C LEU A 170 4.03 -3.08 6.07
N VAL A 171 4.52 -3.64 4.96
CA VAL A 171 4.55 -5.09 4.74
C VAL A 171 5.97 -5.58 4.87
N LEU A 172 6.18 -6.54 5.77
CA LEU A 172 7.44 -7.23 6.05
C LEU A 172 7.29 -8.70 5.64
N ASP A 173 7.77 -9.01 4.44
CA ASP A 173 7.63 -10.34 3.85
C ASP A 173 8.85 -11.20 4.16
N GLU A 174 8.62 -12.50 4.38
CA GLU A 174 9.66 -13.50 4.63
C GLU A 174 10.49 -13.23 5.91
N LEU A 175 9.83 -12.83 7.00
CA LEU A 175 10.50 -12.75 8.30
C LEU A 175 10.92 -14.17 8.73
N GLY A 176 12.22 -14.36 8.95
CA GLY A 176 12.76 -15.66 9.38
C GLY A 176 13.53 -16.42 8.30
N TYR A 177 13.62 -15.92 7.09
CA TYR A 177 14.32 -16.62 6.01
C TYR A 177 15.85 -16.58 6.14
N VAL A 178 16.39 -15.54 6.74
CA VAL A 178 17.83 -15.40 7.00
C VAL A 178 18.01 -14.80 8.40
N PRO A 179 18.90 -15.34 9.23
CA PRO A 179 19.26 -14.71 10.50
C PRO A 179 19.79 -13.31 10.21
N ALA A 180 19.23 -12.31 10.85
CA ALA A 180 19.77 -10.96 10.77
C ALA A 180 21.10 -10.91 11.56
N SER A 181 22.07 -10.12 11.08
CA SER A 181 23.17 -9.73 11.97
C SER A 181 22.58 -9.02 13.20
N GLN A 182 23.25 -9.09 14.33
CA GLN A 182 22.77 -8.43 15.57
C GLN A 182 22.35 -6.97 15.30
N VAL A 183 23.16 -6.24 14.55
CA VAL A 183 22.86 -4.85 14.15
C VAL A 183 21.64 -4.77 13.25
N GLY A 184 21.48 -5.69 12.29
CA GLY A 184 20.30 -5.75 11.41
C GLY A 184 19.02 -6.02 12.19
N ALA A 185 19.07 -6.93 13.17
CA ALA A 185 17.96 -7.24 14.06
C ALA A 185 17.53 -6.04 14.92
N GLU A 186 18.50 -5.32 15.50
CA GLU A 186 18.24 -4.09 16.26
C GLU A 186 17.61 -2.98 15.40
N LEU A 187 18.10 -2.80 14.17
CA LEU A 187 17.55 -1.83 13.24
C LEU A 187 16.13 -2.21 12.78
N LEU A 188 15.87 -3.49 12.54
CA LEU A 188 14.53 -3.99 12.18
C LEU A 188 13.54 -3.79 13.35
N PHE A 189 13.97 -4.12 14.57
CA PHE A 189 13.19 -3.85 15.77
C PHE A 189 12.85 -2.37 15.92
N ASP A 190 13.79 -1.48 15.64
CA ASP A 190 13.56 -0.04 15.70
C ASP A 190 12.53 0.43 14.67
N VAL A 191 12.53 -0.15 13.46
CA VAL A 191 11.49 0.10 12.44
C VAL A 191 10.11 -0.35 12.94
N ILE A 192 10.00 -1.57 13.49
CA ILE A 192 8.74 -2.11 14.04
C ILE A 192 8.27 -1.25 15.21
N SER A 193 9.19 -0.83 16.08
CA SER A 193 8.90 0.08 17.21
C SER A 193 8.42 1.45 16.76
N THR A 194 8.97 1.97 15.66
CA THR A 194 8.53 3.25 15.08
C THR A 194 7.15 3.12 14.43
N ALA A 195 6.82 1.95 13.87
CA ALA A 195 5.50 1.67 13.31
C ALA A 195 4.43 1.48 14.40
N TYR A 196 4.82 1.00 15.58
CA TYR A 196 3.93 0.75 16.70
C TYR A 196 3.08 1.99 17.03
N GLU A 197 1.77 1.82 17.19
CA GLU A 197 0.77 2.86 17.44
C GLU A 197 0.63 3.95 16.35
N ARG A 198 1.41 3.91 15.28
CA ARG A 198 1.39 4.91 14.20
C ARG A 198 0.86 4.37 12.88
N SER A 199 1.20 3.15 12.57
CA SER A 199 0.82 2.46 11.34
C SER A 199 0.54 0.98 11.62
N SER A 200 -0.09 0.31 10.67
CA SER A 200 -0.24 -1.15 10.72
C SER A 200 0.95 -1.84 10.06
N VAL A 201 1.24 -3.04 10.53
CA VAL A 201 2.27 -3.91 9.94
C VAL A 201 1.63 -5.22 9.51
N ILE A 202 1.90 -5.67 8.28
CA ILE A 202 1.65 -7.04 7.85
C ILE A 202 2.99 -7.77 7.87
N VAL A 203 3.07 -8.88 8.59
CA VAL A 203 4.25 -9.75 8.61
C VAL A 203 3.88 -11.08 7.98
N THR A 204 4.72 -11.59 7.09
CA THR A 204 4.65 -13.01 6.67
C THR A 204 5.85 -13.76 7.21
N THR A 205 5.63 -14.97 7.67
CA THR A 205 6.69 -15.84 8.18
C THR A 205 6.34 -17.32 7.97
N ASN A 206 7.35 -18.14 7.82
CA ASN A 206 7.24 -19.59 7.84
C ASN A 206 7.63 -20.19 9.20
N LEU A 207 8.12 -19.36 10.13
CA LEU A 207 8.56 -19.79 11.44
C LEU A 207 7.46 -19.60 12.48
N PRO A 208 7.28 -20.57 13.38
CA PRO A 208 6.50 -20.35 14.60
C PRO A 208 7.18 -19.29 15.49
N PHE A 209 6.42 -18.68 16.40
CA PHE A 209 6.94 -17.57 17.21
C PHE A 209 8.13 -17.96 18.11
N GLU A 210 8.18 -19.22 18.52
CA GLU A 210 9.25 -19.79 19.34
C GLU A 210 10.62 -19.74 18.65
N GLU A 211 10.63 -19.84 17.32
CA GLU A 211 11.84 -19.83 16.50
C GLU A 211 12.31 -18.42 16.09
N TRP A 212 11.54 -17.37 16.42
CA TRP A 212 11.90 -16.00 16.05
C TRP A 212 13.18 -15.51 16.75
N THR A 213 13.54 -16.14 17.85
CA THR A 213 14.80 -15.85 18.56
C THR A 213 16.04 -16.14 17.70
N GLU A 214 15.96 -17.16 16.84
CA GLU A 214 17.06 -17.49 15.91
C GLU A 214 17.26 -16.37 14.85
N VAL A 215 16.20 -15.66 14.51
CA VAL A 215 16.22 -14.58 13.51
C VAL A 215 16.62 -13.25 14.13
N LEU A 216 16.09 -12.94 15.32
CA LEU A 216 16.27 -11.67 16.01
C LEU A 216 17.45 -11.68 16.98
N GLY A 217 18.11 -12.83 17.18
CA GLY A 217 19.39 -12.98 17.85
C GLY A 217 19.34 -12.91 19.38
N SER A 218 18.19 -12.58 20.01
CA SER A 218 18.04 -12.60 21.47
C SER A 218 16.60 -12.74 21.91
N GLU A 219 16.33 -13.45 23.00
CA GLU A 219 14.99 -13.60 23.61
C GLU A 219 14.39 -12.24 23.96
N ARG A 220 15.19 -11.32 24.47
CA ARG A 220 14.72 -9.97 24.84
C ARG A 220 14.21 -9.21 23.63
N LEU A 221 14.92 -9.25 22.51
CA LEU A 221 14.53 -8.54 21.28
C LEU A 221 13.31 -9.20 20.64
N THR A 222 13.25 -10.53 20.68
CA THR A 222 12.13 -11.31 20.20
C THR A 222 10.86 -11.01 21.00
N GLY A 223 10.92 -11.08 22.32
CA GLY A 223 9.80 -10.76 23.18
C GLY A 223 9.28 -9.34 22.95
N ALA A 224 10.18 -8.36 22.90
CA ALA A 224 9.80 -6.97 22.64
C ALA A 224 9.21 -6.74 21.23
N THR A 225 9.65 -7.50 20.21
CA THR A 225 9.10 -7.44 18.86
C THR A 225 7.71 -8.06 18.80
N LEU A 226 7.55 -9.25 19.39
CA LEU A 226 6.27 -9.95 19.47
C LEU A 226 5.23 -9.12 20.23
N ASP A 227 5.60 -8.53 21.35
CA ASP A 227 4.72 -7.68 22.13
C ASP A 227 4.16 -6.54 21.27
N ARG A 228 5.00 -5.83 20.52
CA ARG A 228 4.57 -4.74 19.62
C ARG A 228 3.70 -5.22 18.47
N LEU A 229 4.02 -6.37 17.89
CA LEU A 229 3.26 -6.90 16.76
C LEU A 229 1.94 -7.52 17.18
N THR A 230 1.86 -8.06 18.42
CA THR A 230 0.69 -8.81 18.88
C THR A 230 -0.22 -8.03 19.84
N HIS A 231 0.16 -6.86 20.31
CA HIS A 231 -0.62 -6.08 21.28
C HIS A 231 -1.93 -5.54 20.70
N GLN A 232 -2.01 -5.34 19.37
CA GLN A 232 -3.24 -4.99 18.64
C GLN A 232 -3.42 -6.01 17.50
N ARG A 233 -4.28 -7.04 17.69
CA ARG A 233 -4.24 -8.26 16.88
C ARG A 233 -5.42 -8.51 15.96
N HIS A 234 -5.08 -8.97 14.75
CA HIS A 234 -5.72 -10.15 14.15
C HIS A 234 -4.67 -11.25 13.99
N THR A 235 -4.47 -12.07 15.04
CA THR A 235 -3.62 -13.28 14.98
C THR A 235 -4.54 -14.47 14.83
N ARG A 236 -4.50 -15.19 13.71
CA ARG A 236 -5.06 -16.55 13.60
C ARG A 236 -4.21 -17.36 12.63
N SER A 237 -3.69 -18.46 13.18
CA SER A 237 -3.15 -19.61 12.46
C SER A 237 -4.21 -20.26 11.59
#